data_66f0cd56c203868ec546141bbc11c8f4
#
_entry.id   66f0cd56c203868ec546141bbc11c8f4
#
_cell.length_a   1.000
_cell.length_b   1.000
_cell.length_c   1.000
_cell.angle_alpha   90.00
_cell.angle_beta   90.00
_cell.angle_gamma   90.00
#
_symmetry.space_group_name_H-M   'P 1'
#
loop_
_entity.id
_entity.type
_entity.pdbx_description
1 polymer ?
#
loop_
_entity_poly.entity_id
_entity_poly.type
_entity_poly.pdbx_seq_one_letter_code
_entity_poly.pdbx_strand_id
1 'polypeptide(L)'
;MGKTNSDQLHGTLDMLVLKVLSAGPQHGYGITTRLEHLSSEVLQVEEGSLYPALYRMERRGWISSTWNVTENNRRARFYRLTRSGRRQLDAETESWARLTAAVHGVLGS
;
A
#
# COMPACT_ATOMS: atom_id res chain seq x y z
N MET A 1 -21.89 -6.70 -5.85
CA MET A 1 -20.50 -7.02 -5.53
C MET A 1 -20.05 -6.22 -4.34
N GLY A 2 -19.45 -6.86 -3.37
CA GLY A 2 -18.98 -6.19 -2.18
C GLY A 2 -17.65 -5.49 -2.42
N LYS A 3 -17.28 -4.63 -1.47
CA LYS A 3 -15.97 -4.00 -1.47
C LYS A 3 -14.94 -4.98 -0.95
N THR A 4 -13.71 -4.88 -1.46
CA THR A 4 -12.59 -5.67 -0.97
C THR A 4 -12.01 -4.97 0.26
N ASN A 5 -11.98 -5.66 1.38
CA ASN A 5 -11.45 -5.12 2.63
C ASN A 5 -10.00 -5.59 2.87
N SER A 6 -9.41 -5.16 4.00
CA SER A 6 -8.01 -5.46 4.31
C SER A 6 -7.71 -6.95 4.40
N ASP A 7 -8.65 -7.76 4.87
CA ASP A 7 -8.44 -9.19 4.98
C ASP A 7 -8.30 -9.83 3.61
N GLN A 8 -9.11 -9.38 2.65
CA GLN A 8 -9.06 -9.86 1.27
C GLN A 8 -7.81 -9.36 0.54
N LEU A 9 -7.21 -8.26 1.02
CA LEU A 9 -5.99 -7.71 0.45
C LEU A 9 -4.72 -8.32 1.01
N HIS A 10 -4.86 -9.27 1.93
CA HIS A 10 -3.68 -9.91 2.52
C HIS A 10 -2.78 -10.49 1.43
N GLY A 11 -1.51 -10.14 1.44
CA GLY A 11 -0.55 -10.53 0.42
C GLY A 11 -0.34 -9.50 -0.67
N THR A 12 -1.29 -8.56 -0.87
CA THR A 12 -1.13 -7.47 -1.85
C THR A 12 -1.01 -6.10 -1.19
N LEU A 13 -1.31 -6.01 0.11
CA LEU A 13 -1.34 -4.74 0.82
C LEU A 13 0.00 -4.02 0.77
N ASP A 14 1.10 -4.76 0.96
CA ASP A 14 2.44 -4.16 0.95
C ASP A 14 2.72 -3.47 -0.39
N MET A 15 2.42 -4.14 -1.50
CA MET A 15 2.60 -3.58 -2.83
C MET A 15 1.80 -2.29 -3.01
N LEU A 16 0.56 -2.29 -2.54
CA LEU A 16 -0.32 -1.12 -2.68
C LEU A 16 0.18 0.06 -1.85
N VAL A 17 0.63 -0.19 -0.63
CA VAL A 17 1.20 0.85 0.23
C VAL A 17 2.47 1.42 -0.40
N LEU A 18 3.36 0.56 -0.88
CA LEU A 18 4.59 1.01 -1.52
C LEU A 18 4.29 1.87 -2.75
N LYS A 19 3.25 1.51 -3.51
CA LYS A 19 2.84 2.30 -4.67
C LYS A 19 2.36 3.68 -4.28
N VAL A 20 1.54 3.78 -3.24
CA VAL A 20 1.08 5.09 -2.74
C VAL A 20 2.28 5.95 -2.36
N LEU A 21 3.25 5.36 -1.63
CA LEU A 21 4.42 6.10 -1.16
C LEU A 21 5.40 6.43 -2.29
N SER A 22 5.28 5.79 -3.45
CA SER A 22 6.12 6.13 -4.60
C SER A 22 5.81 7.53 -5.15
N ALA A 23 4.65 8.06 -4.85
CA ALA A 23 4.26 9.42 -5.24
C ALA A 23 4.77 10.48 -4.27
N GLY A 24 5.21 10.09 -3.09
CA GLY A 24 5.72 11.00 -2.06
C GLY A 24 5.36 10.54 -0.67
N PRO A 25 5.94 11.15 0.36
CA PRO A 25 5.65 10.78 1.74
C PRO A 25 4.18 10.97 2.10
N GLN A 26 3.67 10.10 2.98
CA GLN A 26 2.29 10.15 3.41
C GLN A 26 2.15 9.55 4.80
N HIS A 27 1.19 10.05 5.58
CA HIS A 27 0.83 9.47 6.88
C HIS A 27 -0.22 8.38 6.70
N GLY A 28 -0.49 7.61 7.78
CA GLY A 28 -1.37 6.45 7.69
C GLY A 28 -2.76 6.75 7.14
N TYR A 29 -3.41 7.80 7.66
CA TYR A 29 -4.74 8.17 7.19
C TYR A 29 -4.71 8.55 5.70
N GLY A 30 -3.69 9.28 5.29
CA GLY A 30 -3.53 9.64 3.88
C GLY A 30 -3.29 8.42 2.98
N ILE A 31 -2.60 7.40 3.48
CA ILE A 31 -2.39 6.17 2.73
C ILE A 31 -3.73 5.46 2.49
N THR A 32 -4.53 5.26 3.54
CA THR A 32 -5.83 4.58 3.40
C THR A 32 -6.78 5.38 2.50
N THR A 33 -6.82 6.69 2.68
CA THR A 33 -7.68 7.56 1.86
C THR A 33 -7.27 7.49 0.39
N ARG A 34 -5.98 7.49 0.12
CA ARG A 34 -5.47 7.44 -1.24
C ARG A 34 -5.78 6.10 -1.90
N LEU A 35 -5.62 4.99 -1.16
CA LEU A 35 -5.96 3.66 -1.68
C LEU A 35 -7.44 3.55 -2.02
N GLU A 36 -8.29 4.07 -1.16
CA GLU A 36 -9.73 4.06 -1.41
C GLU A 36 -10.07 4.89 -2.64
N HIS A 37 -9.52 6.09 -2.74
CA HIS A 37 -9.76 6.98 -3.86
C HIS A 37 -9.26 6.36 -5.18
N LEU A 38 -8.03 5.87 -5.22
CA LEU A 38 -7.45 5.32 -6.45
C LEU A 38 -8.16 4.05 -6.93
N SER A 39 -8.79 3.32 -6.02
CA SER A 39 -9.53 2.10 -6.36
C SER A 39 -11.02 2.35 -6.60
N SER A 40 -11.44 3.60 -6.72
CA SER A 40 -12.84 3.98 -6.86
C SER A 40 -13.69 3.40 -5.73
N GLU A 41 -13.15 3.48 -4.52
CA GLU A 41 -13.78 3.04 -3.26
C GLU A 41 -13.97 1.53 -3.14
N VAL A 42 -13.36 0.75 -4.03
CA VAL A 42 -13.46 -0.71 -3.95
C VAL A 42 -12.58 -1.26 -2.82
N LEU A 43 -11.36 -0.74 -2.70
CA LEU A 43 -10.42 -1.21 -1.69
C LEU A 43 -10.53 -0.35 -0.43
N GLN A 44 -10.82 -1.00 0.69
CA GLN A 44 -10.89 -0.35 1.99
C GLN A 44 -9.91 -1.03 2.92
N VAL A 45 -8.94 -0.26 3.41
CA VAL A 45 -7.89 -0.78 4.29
C VAL A 45 -8.10 -0.22 5.68
N GLU A 46 -8.29 -1.12 6.64
CA GLU A 46 -8.50 -0.74 8.03
C GLU A 46 -7.17 -0.49 8.72
N GLU A 47 -7.18 0.39 9.73
CA GLU A 47 -5.98 0.70 10.49
C GLU A 47 -5.38 -0.53 11.15
N GLY A 48 -6.23 -1.47 11.58
CA GLY A 48 -5.77 -2.72 12.20
C GLY A 48 -4.91 -3.58 11.27
N SER A 49 -5.04 -3.42 9.96
CA SER A 49 -4.20 -4.10 8.98
C SER A 49 -3.07 -3.21 8.49
N LEU A 50 -3.32 -1.91 8.36
CA LEU A 50 -2.33 -0.99 7.83
C LEU A 50 -1.11 -0.84 8.73
N TYR A 51 -1.32 -0.53 10.02
CA TYR A 51 -0.19 -0.21 10.90
C TYR A 51 0.75 -1.39 11.13
N PRO A 52 0.27 -2.62 11.31
CA PRO A 52 1.19 -3.77 11.34
C PRO A 52 1.97 -3.93 10.04
N ALA A 53 1.36 -3.65 8.89
CA ALA A 53 2.07 -3.71 7.60
C ALA A 53 3.15 -2.64 7.52
N LEU A 54 2.86 -1.41 7.94
CA LEU A 54 3.84 -0.32 7.95
C LEU A 54 5.01 -0.67 8.87
N TYR A 55 4.72 -1.20 10.05
CA TYR A 55 5.76 -1.60 11.00
C TYR A 55 6.68 -2.67 10.38
N ARG A 56 6.09 -3.68 9.75
CA ARG A 56 6.84 -4.77 9.12
C ARG A 56 7.70 -4.25 7.96
N MET A 57 7.14 -3.37 7.13
CA MET A 57 7.87 -2.82 5.99
C MET A 57 9.00 -1.89 6.44
N GLU A 58 8.79 -1.15 7.50
CA GLU A 58 9.84 -0.29 8.07
C GLU A 58 10.98 -1.13 8.60
N ARG A 59 10.67 -2.23 9.28
CA ARG A 59 11.69 -3.15 9.78
C ARG A 59 12.50 -3.80 8.67
N ARG A 60 11.90 -4.00 7.51
CA ARG A 60 12.59 -4.54 6.35
C ARG A 60 13.37 -3.49 5.58
N GLY A 61 13.26 -2.23 5.97
CA GLY A 61 13.97 -1.14 5.32
C GLY A 61 13.34 -0.68 4.01
N TRP A 62 12.11 -1.10 3.71
CA TRP A 62 11.42 -0.70 2.49
C TRP A 62 10.84 0.71 2.59
N ILE A 63 10.53 1.14 3.81
CA ILE A 63 10.04 2.48 4.10
C ILE A 63 10.76 3.01 5.33
N SER A 64 10.80 4.33 5.46
CA SER A 64 11.28 5.00 6.67
C SER A 64 10.21 5.99 7.11
N SER A 65 10.31 6.47 8.34
CA SER A 65 9.29 7.38 8.86
C SER A 65 9.90 8.50 9.66
N THR A 66 9.19 9.63 9.67
CA THR A 66 9.54 10.78 10.49
C THR A 66 8.25 11.41 11.01
N TRP A 67 8.33 12.08 12.16
CA TRP A 67 7.21 12.85 12.67
C TRP A 67 7.14 14.19 11.95
N ASN A 68 5.94 14.59 11.58
CA ASN A 68 5.71 15.89 10.96
C ASN A 68 4.27 16.32 11.25
N VAL A 69 3.88 17.46 10.72
CA VAL A 69 2.57 18.05 10.96
C VAL A 69 1.72 17.89 9.70
N THR A 70 0.47 17.43 9.88
CA THR A 70 -0.48 17.28 8.79
C THR A 70 -1.10 18.62 8.41
N GLU A 71 -1.87 18.63 7.33
CA GLU A 71 -2.61 19.81 6.88
C GLU A 71 -3.54 20.34 7.95
N ASN A 72 -4.03 19.47 8.82
CA ASN A 72 -4.91 19.83 9.92
C ASN A 72 -4.16 20.21 11.19
N ASN A 73 -2.88 20.49 11.07
CA ASN A 73 -2.01 20.90 12.18
C ASN A 73 -1.90 19.85 13.27
N ARG A 74 -1.95 18.57 12.91
CA ARG A 74 -1.78 17.46 13.86
C ARG A 74 -0.45 16.77 13.60
N ARG A 75 0.21 16.33 14.69
CA ARG A 75 1.42 15.52 14.53
C ARG A 75 1.05 14.14 14.04
N ALA A 76 1.78 13.69 13.03
CA ALA A 76 1.61 12.35 12.49
C ALA A 76 2.94 11.82 12.02
N ARG A 77 3.03 10.48 11.95
CA ARG A 77 4.18 9.82 11.42
C ARG A 77 4.02 9.75 9.90
N PHE A 78 4.99 10.32 9.17
CA PHE A 78 4.99 10.29 7.71
C PHE A 78 5.95 9.22 7.25
N TYR A 79 5.49 8.38 6.35
CA TYR A 79 6.26 7.27 5.78
C TYR A 79 6.72 7.65 4.39
N ARG A 80 7.93 7.22 4.04
CA ARG A 80 8.49 7.45 2.72
C ARG A 80 9.12 6.18 2.18
N LEU A 81 9.08 6.04 0.86
CA LEU A 81 9.67 4.90 0.18
C LEU A 81 11.20 5.05 0.18
N THR A 82 11.90 3.97 0.51
CA THR A 82 13.36 3.92 0.40
C THR A 82 13.75 3.37 -0.97
N ARG A 83 15.04 3.40 -1.27
CA ARG A 83 15.56 2.79 -2.50
C ARG A 83 15.25 1.29 -2.52
N SER A 84 15.44 0.62 -1.39
CA SER A 84 15.11 -0.79 -1.24
C SER A 84 13.62 -1.05 -1.44
N GLY A 85 12.77 -0.17 -0.91
CA GLY A 85 11.32 -0.26 -1.09
C GLY A 85 10.91 -0.10 -2.55
N ARG A 86 11.60 0.76 -3.30
CA ARG A 86 11.30 0.92 -4.73
C ARG A 86 11.62 -0.36 -5.50
N ARG A 87 12.75 -1.01 -5.17
CA ARG A 87 13.08 -2.30 -5.79
C ARG A 87 12.04 -3.36 -5.46
N GLN A 88 11.56 -3.36 -4.20
CA GLN A 88 10.54 -4.28 -3.76
C GLN A 88 9.22 -4.03 -4.49
N LEU A 89 8.84 -2.76 -4.65
CA LEU A 89 7.64 -2.39 -5.39
C LEU A 89 7.71 -2.91 -6.84
N ASP A 90 8.83 -2.69 -7.49
CA ASP A 90 9.00 -3.14 -8.87
C ASP A 90 8.88 -4.66 -9.00
N ALA A 91 9.51 -5.39 -8.06
CA ALA A 91 9.44 -6.86 -8.07
C ALA A 91 8.01 -7.37 -7.83
N GLU A 92 7.30 -6.77 -6.89
CA GLU A 92 5.94 -7.19 -6.58
C GLU A 92 4.97 -6.83 -7.70
N THR A 93 5.15 -5.66 -8.31
CA THR A 93 4.31 -5.24 -9.44
C THR A 93 4.49 -6.19 -10.63
N GLU A 94 5.72 -6.59 -10.91
CA GLU A 94 6.00 -7.54 -11.98
C GLU A 94 5.38 -8.91 -11.68
N SER A 95 5.54 -9.39 -10.46
CA SER A 95 4.95 -10.66 -10.04
C SER A 95 3.43 -10.64 -10.14
N TRP A 96 2.82 -9.54 -9.73
CA TRP A 96 1.37 -9.35 -9.81
C TRP A 96 0.89 -9.37 -11.26
N ALA A 97 1.62 -8.70 -12.15
CA ALA A 97 1.27 -8.67 -13.58
C ALA A 97 1.28 -10.08 -14.20
N ARG A 98 2.27 -10.90 -13.81
CA ARG A 98 2.33 -12.28 -14.27
C ARG A 98 1.17 -13.11 -13.75
N LEU A 99 0.85 -12.95 -12.48
CA LEU A 99 -0.26 -13.68 -11.87
C LEU A 99 -1.60 -13.32 -12.50
N THR A 100 -1.85 -12.02 -12.65
CA THR A 100 -3.12 -11.56 -13.24
C THR A 100 -3.25 -12.01 -14.69
N ALA A 101 -2.19 -11.99 -15.46
CA ALA A 101 -2.22 -12.48 -16.83
C ALA A 101 -2.55 -13.98 -16.88
N ALA A 102 -1.95 -14.77 -15.98
CA ALA A 102 -2.21 -16.19 -15.91
C ALA A 102 -3.67 -16.47 -15.53
N VAL A 103 -4.18 -15.75 -14.53
CA VAL A 103 -5.57 -15.89 -14.09
C VAL A 103 -6.54 -15.53 -15.23
N HIS A 104 -6.28 -14.41 -15.92
CA HIS A 104 -7.10 -13.99 -17.04
C HIS A 104 -7.09 -15.02 -18.17
N GLY A 105 -5.94 -15.66 -18.40
CA GLY A 105 -5.83 -16.72 -19.40
C GLY A 105 -6.73 -17.90 -19.07
N VAL A 106 -6.79 -18.29 -17.81
CA VAL A 106 -7.66 -19.38 -17.36
C VAL A 106 -9.13 -18.98 -17.47
N LEU A 107 -9.48 -17.79 -16.96
CA LEU A 107 -10.86 -17.33 -16.95
C LEU A 107 -11.40 -17.07 -18.35
N GLY A 108 -10.55 -16.73 -19.29
CA GLY A 108 -10.95 -16.46 -20.66
C GLY A 108 -11.01 -17.68 -21.57
N SER A 109 -10.64 -18.84 -21.06
CA SER A 109 -10.64 -20.07 -21.86
C SER A 109 -12.02 -20.67 -22.03
#